data_9be230a5326c5bf6db94ecad50fc2d34
#
_entry.id   9be230a5326c5bf6db94ecad50fc2d34
#
_cell.length_a   1.000
_cell.length_b   1.000
_cell.length_c   1.000
_cell.angle_alpha   90.00
_cell.angle_beta   90.00
_cell.angle_gamma   90.00
#
_symmetry.space_group_name_H-M   'P 1'
#
loop_
_entity.id
_entity.type
_entity.pdbx_description
1 polymer ?
#
loop_
_entity_poly.entity_id
_entity_poly.type
_entity_poly.pdbx_seq_one_letter_code
_entity_poly.pdbx_strand_id
1 'polypeptide(L)'
;ATLMFGLFVAYLDRSNLSVTLPTITHDLNIDGATASIVLTIFLIGYAFSNIFGGVFTQRYDPKKIVILMVLIWSIATVFVGFTSSVYVILICRLVLGITEGIYWPQQSRFASDWFSDKERTQANSIIQYYGQFLALGLGFMILSPLDAAFGWRNVFIITGVIGIVVVVPLYITMLKKQEEAPYYRAPAPTEKTKLTLESLGGTPFLLLIFTYITQGMLFWGITLWIPMVVNSLGYTGFSKALVSSLPYLTAVILAIPISWISDKTQKRVLIASLGLLIPGVMLFLLPFVDAPGFKITLITLAMGYYAASFTPNIWSIIQSNVKPHAIGPASGIINGIGAGGGGTLAGLMVGYFYRTTGSYMQGFMVLGCIVILGGASLLIYGRIRAHHARR
;
A
#
# COMPACT_ATOMS: atom_id res chain seq x y z
N ALA A 1 0.38 8.08 -17.66
CA ALA A 1 1.38 7.04 -17.96
C ALA A 1 2.66 7.22 -17.13
N THR A 2 3.33 8.37 -17.15
CA THR A 2 4.64 8.62 -16.49
C THR A 2 4.62 8.37 -14.98
N LEU A 3 3.66 8.94 -14.25
CA LEU A 3 3.50 8.72 -12.81
C LEU A 3 3.12 7.26 -12.48
N MET A 4 2.28 6.63 -13.32
CA MET A 4 1.93 5.21 -13.18
C MET A 4 3.17 4.32 -13.28
N PHE A 5 4.07 4.61 -14.23
CA PHE A 5 5.32 3.85 -14.38
C PHE A 5 6.25 4.02 -13.18
N GLY A 6 6.40 5.24 -12.67
CA GLY A 6 7.21 5.47 -11.46
C GLY A 6 6.62 4.77 -10.23
N LEU A 7 5.28 4.74 -10.10
CA LEU A 7 4.63 3.97 -9.04
C LEU A 7 4.81 2.46 -9.22
N PHE A 8 4.76 1.98 -10.46
CA PHE A 8 5.05 0.59 -10.77
C PHE A 8 6.46 0.20 -10.27
N VAL A 9 7.48 1.01 -10.55
CA VAL A 9 8.85 0.77 -10.07
C VAL A 9 8.93 0.84 -8.55
N ALA A 10 8.27 1.82 -7.90
CA ALA A 10 8.23 1.91 -6.43
C ALA A 10 7.65 0.63 -5.79
N TYR A 11 6.57 0.08 -6.35
CA TYR A 11 5.99 -1.16 -5.84
C TYR A 11 6.83 -2.41 -6.17
N LEU A 12 7.61 -2.41 -7.27
CA LEU A 12 8.64 -3.41 -7.49
C LEU A 12 9.70 -3.37 -6.37
N ASP A 13 10.20 -2.18 -6.02
CA ASP A 13 11.19 -2.00 -4.95
C ASP A 13 10.67 -2.45 -3.59
N ARG A 14 9.38 -2.26 -3.31
CA ARG A 14 8.73 -2.82 -2.11
C ARG A 14 8.70 -4.35 -2.12
N SER A 15 8.41 -4.94 -3.28
CA SER A 15 8.31 -6.40 -3.45
C SER A 15 9.66 -7.10 -3.43
N ASN A 16 10.76 -6.41 -3.79
CA ASN A 16 12.11 -6.97 -3.79
C ASN A 16 12.41 -7.75 -2.51
N LEU A 17 12.19 -7.12 -1.37
CA LEU A 17 12.51 -7.73 -0.08
C LEU A 17 11.61 -8.92 0.24
N SER A 18 10.31 -8.83 -0.03
CA SER A 18 9.38 -9.95 0.21
C SER A 18 9.76 -11.19 -0.59
N VAL A 19 10.21 -11.00 -1.84
CA VAL A 19 10.64 -12.08 -2.72
C VAL A 19 11.98 -12.66 -2.29
N THR A 20 12.95 -11.80 -1.97
CA THR A 20 14.34 -12.18 -1.71
C THR A 20 14.63 -12.48 -0.23
N LEU A 21 13.68 -12.26 0.67
CA LEU A 21 13.92 -12.46 2.10
C LEU A 21 14.41 -13.86 2.47
N PRO A 22 13.89 -14.96 1.88
CA PRO A 22 14.40 -16.31 2.16
C PRO A 22 15.89 -16.46 1.81
N THR A 23 16.33 -15.90 0.67
CA THR A 23 17.73 -15.93 0.25
C THR A 23 18.62 -15.03 1.11
N ILE A 24 18.12 -13.85 1.49
CA ILE A 24 18.82 -12.93 2.42
C ILE A 24 18.99 -13.56 3.80
N THR A 25 17.93 -14.15 4.36
CA THR A 25 17.97 -14.77 5.70
C THR A 25 18.97 -15.92 5.76
N HIS A 26 19.03 -16.73 4.71
CA HIS A 26 19.99 -17.81 4.59
C HIS A 26 21.44 -17.26 4.45
N ASP A 27 21.65 -16.29 3.56
CA ASP A 27 22.97 -15.77 3.23
C ASP A 27 23.62 -14.95 4.38
N LEU A 28 22.81 -14.17 5.10
CA LEU A 28 23.26 -13.35 6.22
C LEU A 28 23.01 -13.97 7.60
N ASN A 29 22.50 -15.20 7.65
CA ASN A 29 22.17 -15.93 8.87
C ASN A 29 21.29 -15.12 9.84
N ILE A 30 20.19 -14.54 9.31
CA ILE A 30 19.28 -13.68 10.04
C ILE A 30 18.16 -14.53 10.69
N ASP A 31 17.87 -14.29 11.96
CA ASP A 31 16.77 -14.93 12.66
C ASP A 31 15.39 -14.39 12.24
N GLY A 32 14.33 -15.12 12.55
CA GLY A 32 12.96 -14.75 12.17
C GLY A 32 12.46 -13.44 12.80
N ALA A 33 13.02 -13.03 13.96
CA ALA A 33 12.68 -11.76 14.57
C ALA A 33 13.26 -10.60 13.76
N THR A 34 14.53 -10.68 13.45
CA THR A 34 15.24 -9.71 12.62
C THR A 34 14.64 -9.66 11.21
N ALA A 35 14.30 -10.80 10.61
CA ALA A 35 13.61 -10.86 9.32
C ALA A 35 12.28 -10.09 9.33
N SER A 36 11.47 -10.21 10.39
CA SER A 36 10.22 -9.45 10.54
C SER A 36 10.46 -7.95 10.62
N ILE A 37 11.52 -7.52 11.33
CA ILE A 37 11.90 -6.10 11.42
C ILE A 37 12.36 -5.58 10.06
N VAL A 38 13.20 -6.34 9.36
CA VAL A 38 13.68 -5.98 8.01
C VAL A 38 12.53 -5.78 7.03
N LEU A 39 11.47 -6.62 7.11
CA LEU A 39 10.26 -6.46 6.30
C LEU A 39 9.47 -5.19 6.64
N THR A 40 9.37 -4.85 7.92
CA THR A 40 8.40 -3.86 8.41
C THR A 40 8.97 -2.47 8.64
N ILE A 41 10.30 -2.34 8.80
CA ILE A 41 10.96 -1.06 9.09
C ILE A 41 10.65 0.04 8.05
N PHE A 42 10.51 -0.34 6.79
CA PHE A 42 10.11 0.56 5.72
C PHE A 42 8.74 1.20 5.99
N LEU A 43 7.77 0.43 6.53
CA LEU A 43 6.42 0.92 6.83
C LEU A 43 6.41 1.92 7.97
N ILE A 44 7.34 1.81 8.92
CA ILE A 44 7.53 2.80 9.98
C ILE A 44 7.96 4.15 9.38
N GLY A 45 8.98 4.13 8.52
CA GLY A 45 9.41 5.32 7.78
C GLY A 45 8.31 5.91 6.91
N TYR A 46 7.57 5.06 6.20
CA TYR A 46 6.45 5.43 5.36
C TYR A 46 5.29 6.06 6.16
N ALA A 47 4.92 5.46 7.29
CA ALA A 47 3.86 5.97 8.16
C ALA A 47 4.19 7.38 8.66
N PHE A 48 5.39 7.53 9.23
CA PHE A 48 5.83 8.80 9.79
C PHE A 48 5.91 9.91 8.74
N SER A 49 6.55 9.63 7.61
CA SER A 49 6.75 10.63 6.56
C SER A 49 5.47 11.00 5.80
N ASN A 50 4.49 10.12 5.69
CA ASN A 50 3.17 10.44 5.11
C ASN A 50 2.45 11.53 5.90
N ILE A 51 2.50 11.49 7.23
CA ILE A 51 1.86 12.49 8.10
C ILE A 51 2.44 13.88 7.82
N PHE A 52 3.76 13.98 7.66
CA PHE A 52 4.45 15.26 7.41
C PHE A 52 4.57 15.59 5.91
N GLY A 53 4.55 14.60 5.04
CA GLY A 53 4.70 14.74 3.58
C GLY A 53 3.68 15.69 2.96
N GLY A 54 2.45 15.70 3.49
CA GLY A 54 1.41 16.64 3.08
C GLY A 54 1.77 18.11 3.28
N VAL A 55 2.64 18.44 4.26
CA VAL A 55 3.12 19.81 4.49
C VAL A 55 4.14 20.21 3.43
N PHE A 56 4.99 19.29 2.98
CA PHE A 56 5.97 19.55 1.92
C PHE A 56 5.30 19.86 0.58
N THR A 57 4.13 19.23 0.31
CA THR A 57 3.39 19.48 -0.94
C THR A 57 2.94 20.93 -1.10
N GLN A 58 2.77 21.66 -0.01
CA GLN A 58 2.29 23.03 -0.03
C GLN A 58 3.39 24.05 -0.31
N ARG A 59 4.67 23.70 -0.08
CA ARG A 59 5.81 24.62 -0.11
C ARG A 59 6.70 24.49 -1.35
N TYR A 60 6.73 23.31 -1.96
CA TYR A 60 7.68 22.99 -3.04
C TYR A 60 6.97 22.45 -4.28
N ASP A 61 7.60 22.63 -5.44
CA ASP A 61 7.13 22.08 -6.71
C ASP A 61 7.09 20.53 -6.63
N PRO A 62 5.92 19.90 -6.83
CA PRO A 62 5.77 18.44 -6.80
C PRO A 62 6.72 17.71 -7.74
N LYS A 63 7.04 18.29 -8.92
CA LYS A 63 7.97 17.70 -9.88
C LYS A 63 9.36 17.52 -9.25
N LYS A 64 9.89 18.56 -8.58
CA LYS A 64 11.20 18.49 -7.93
C LYS A 64 11.23 17.46 -6.81
N ILE A 65 10.14 17.42 -6.01
CA ILE A 65 10.04 16.47 -4.90
C ILE A 65 10.03 15.02 -5.42
N VAL A 66 9.19 14.68 -6.40
CA VAL A 66 9.11 13.30 -6.88
C VAL A 66 10.43 12.84 -7.50
N ILE A 67 11.14 13.73 -8.25
CA ILE A 67 12.44 13.40 -8.82
C ILE A 67 13.47 13.12 -7.71
N LEU A 68 13.54 14.00 -6.71
CA LEU A 68 14.48 13.85 -5.60
C LEU A 68 14.20 12.58 -4.78
N MET A 69 12.92 12.32 -4.48
CA MET A 69 12.53 11.12 -3.72
C MET A 69 12.87 9.83 -4.47
N VAL A 70 12.54 9.76 -5.78
CA VAL A 70 12.92 8.60 -6.62
C VAL A 70 14.43 8.39 -6.62
N LEU A 71 15.21 9.45 -6.77
CA LEU A 71 16.67 9.35 -6.79
C LEU A 71 17.22 8.80 -5.46
N ILE A 72 16.75 9.33 -4.33
CA ILE A 72 17.24 8.92 -3.00
C ILE A 72 16.89 7.45 -2.73
N TRP A 73 15.62 7.03 -2.95
CA TRP A 73 15.27 5.64 -2.66
C TRP A 73 15.95 4.66 -3.62
N SER A 74 16.12 5.04 -4.88
CA SER A 74 16.79 4.17 -5.86
C SER A 74 18.26 3.97 -5.52
N ILE A 75 18.94 5.02 -5.06
CA ILE A 75 20.31 4.91 -4.53
C ILE A 75 20.34 3.99 -3.30
N ALA A 76 19.41 4.18 -2.34
CA ALA A 76 19.33 3.31 -1.17
C ALA A 76 19.07 1.84 -1.56
N THR A 77 18.23 1.59 -2.57
CA THR A 77 17.96 0.25 -3.10
C THR A 77 19.24 -0.37 -3.70
N VAL A 78 20.00 0.37 -4.49
CA VAL A 78 21.30 -0.08 -5.01
C VAL A 78 22.28 -0.44 -3.88
N PHE A 79 22.34 0.39 -2.83
CA PHE A 79 23.21 0.13 -1.68
C PHE A 79 22.89 -1.17 -0.95
N VAL A 80 21.63 -1.59 -0.90
CA VAL A 80 21.25 -2.90 -0.36
C VAL A 80 21.97 -4.03 -1.09
N GLY A 81 22.13 -3.94 -2.41
CA GLY A 81 22.82 -4.96 -3.20
C GLY A 81 24.32 -5.08 -2.92
N PHE A 82 24.96 -4.04 -2.40
CA PHE A 82 26.40 -4.04 -2.10
C PHE A 82 26.74 -4.36 -0.65
N THR A 83 25.76 -4.48 0.24
CA THR A 83 26.01 -4.69 1.67
C THR A 83 25.93 -6.17 2.08
N SER A 84 26.68 -6.52 3.11
CA SER A 84 26.52 -7.76 3.88
C SER A 84 26.06 -7.51 5.31
N SER A 85 25.73 -6.25 5.66
CA SER A 85 25.29 -5.85 7.00
C SER A 85 23.76 -5.68 7.05
N VAL A 86 23.12 -6.42 7.92
CA VAL A 86 21.67 -6.27 8.17
C VAL A 86 21.31 -4.86 8.64
N TYR A 87 22.18 -4.19 9.40
CA TYR A 87 21.96 -2.81 9.85
C TYR A 87 21.90 -1.82 8.69
N VAL A 88 22.76 -2.00 7.69
CA VAL A 88 22.73 -1.18 6.46
C VAL A 88 21.45 -1.44 5.69
N ILE A 89 21.00 -2.70 5.58
CA ILE A 89 19.69 -3.03 4.97
C ILE A 89 18.57 -2.31 5.70
N LEU A 90 18.54 -2.35 7.03
CA LEU A 90 17.52 -1.66 7.85
C LEU A 90 17.51 -0.15 7.59
N ILE A 91 18.67 0.50 7.55
CA ILE A 91 18.78 1.93 7.27
C ILE A 91 18.28 2.24 5.85
N CYS A 92 18.71 1.49 4.84
CA CYS A 92 18.26 1.69 3.47
C CYS A 92 16.73 1.48 3.32
N ARG A 93 16.17 0.49 4.00
CA ARG A 93 14.72 0.24 4.03
C ARG A 93 13.95 1.36 4.74
N LEU A 94 14.50 1.93 5.81
CA LEU A 94 13.91 3.08 6.47
C LEU A 94 13.94 4.33 5.56
N VAL A 95 15.05 4.59 4.88
CA VAL A 95 15.19 5.67 3.89
C VAL A 95 14.19 5.49 2.75
N LEU A 96 14.04 4.28 2.22
CA LEU A 96 13.03 3.94 1.22
C LEU A 96 11.63 4.31 1.72
N GLY A 97 11.28 3.91 2.95
CA GLY A 97 9.98 4.22 3.55
C GLY A 97 9.73 5.73 3.67
N ILE A 98 10.71 6.47 4.17
CA ILE A 98 10.62 7.94 4.34
C ILE A 98 10.41 8.62 2.98
N THR A 99 11.19 8.28 1.99
CA THR A 99 11.15 8.92 0.67
C THR A 99 9.87 8.59 -0.10
N GLU A 100 9.41 7.36 -0.06
CA GLU A 100 8.15 6.96 -0.67
C GLU A 100 6.94 7.55 0.05
N GLY A 101 7.00 7.72 1.38
CA GLY A 101 5.95 8.40 2.14
C GLY A 101 5.82 9.87 1.79
N ILE A 102 6.92 10.57 1.50
CA ILE A 102 6.90 11.96 0.99
C ILE A 102 6.42 12.01 -0.48
N TYR A 103 6.78 11.03 -1.29
CA TYR A 103 6.42 10.94 -2.70
C TYR A 103 4.90 10.79 -2.91
N TRP A 104 4.23 10.01 -2.08
CA TRP A 104 2.83 9.63 -2.28
C TRP A 104 1.85 10.82 -2.31
N PRO A 105 1.88 11.80 -1.39
CA PRO A 105 1.03 12.99 -1.46
C PRO A 105 1.22 13.82 -2.73
N GLN A 106 2.41 13.80 -3.33
CA GLN A 106 2.70 14.52 -4.56
C GLN A 106 1.88 13.99 -5.74
N GLN A 107 1.65 12.68 -5.82
CA GLN A 107 0.82 12.09 -6.88
C GLN A 107 -0.63 12.57 -6.83
N SER A 108 -1.20 12.66 -5.63
CA SER A 108 -2.54 13.22 -5.44
C SER A 108 -2.61 14.67 -5.91
N ARG A 109 -1.55 15.45 -5.68
CA ARG A 109 -1.46 16.82 -6.14
C ARG A 109 -1.36 16.92 -7.67
N PHE A 110 -0.53 16.09 -8.30
CA PHE A 110 -0.52 16.00 -9.77
C PHE A 110 -1.90 15.66 -10.33
N ALA A 111 -2.60 14.69 -9.73
CA ALA A 111 -3.94 14.33 -10.18
C ALA A 111 -4.92 15.50 -10.05
N SER A 112 -4.84 16.30 -8.97
CA SER A 112 -5.73 17.45 -8.76
C SER A 112 -5.44 18.61 -9.70
N ASP A 113 -4.18 18.87 -10.05
CA ASP A 113 -3.77 20.01 -10.84
C ASP A 113 -3.88 19.76 -12.35
N TRP A 114 -3.75 18.48 -12.79
CA TRP A 114 -3.75 18.12 -14.21
C TRP A 114 -5.07 17.61 -14.75
N PHE A 115 -6.00 17.17 -13.87
CA PHE A 115 -7.28 16.57 -14.29
C PHE A 115 -8.47 17.30 -13.68
N SER A 116 -9.53 17.45 -14.47
CA SER A 116 -10.81 17.99 -13.99
C SER A 116 -11.42 17.09 -12.90
N ASP A 117 -12.36 17.63 -12.12
CA ASP A 117 -13.06 16.85 -11.09
C ASP A 117 -13.75 15.60 -11.64
N LYS A 118 -14.21 15.65 -12.89
CA LYS A 118 -14.87 14.53 -13.58
C LYS A 118 -13.89 13.42 -13.98
N GLU A 119 -12.63 13.76 -14.25
CA GLU A 119 -11.59 12.83 -14.73
C GLU A 119 -10.65 12.39 -13.61
N ARG A 120 -10.64 13.10 -12.49
CA ARG A 120 -9.69 12.89 -11.39
C ARG A 120 -9.80 11.50 -10.77
N THR A 121 -11.03 10.97 -10.61
CA THR A 121 -11.24 9.61 -10.06
C THR A 121 -10.64 8.56 -11.00
N GLN A 122 -10.86 8.71 -12.30
CA GLN A 122 -10.30 7.80 -13.29
C GLN A 122 -8.77 7.93 -13.38
N ALA A 123 -8.23 9.14 -13.32
CA ALA A 123 -6.79 9.40 -13.31
C ALA A 123 -6.11 8.77 -12.08
N ASN A 124 -6.68 8.95 -10.89
CA ASN A 124 -6.21 8.30 -9.65
C ASN A 124 -6.27 6.78 -9.75
N SER A 125 -7.34 6.22 -10.31
CA SER A 125 -7.47 4.78 -10.51
C SER A 125 -6.36 4.23 -11.40
N ILE A 126 -6.09 4.89 -12.53
CA ILE A 126 -5.03 4.46 -13.45
C ILE A 126 -3.65 4.58 -12.80
N ILE A 127 -3.35 5.72 -12.16
CA ILE A 127 -2.04 5.95 -11.56
C ILE A 127 -1.80 5.00 -10.39
N GLN A 128 -2.70 4.96 -9.43
CA GLN A 128 -2.48 4.23 -8.18
C GLN A 128 -2.90 2.77 -8.29
N TYR A 129 -4.12 2.50 -8.74
CA TYR A 129 -4.67 1.15 -8.73
C TYR A 129 -3.95 0.22 -9.71
N TYR A 130 -3.93 0.59 -10.99
CA TYR A 130 -3.26 -0.24 -11.99
C TYR A 130 -1.74 -0.29 -11.80
N GLY A 131 -1.09 0.85 -11.48
CA GLY A 131 0.35 0.87 -11.22
C GLY A 131 0.74 -0.04 -10.05
N GLN A 132 0.01 0.06 -8.94
CA GLN A 132 0.27 -0.71 -7.72
C GLN A 132 0.03 -2.22 -7.92
N PHE A 133 -1.17 -2.60 -8.38
CA PHE A 133 -1.53 -4.02 -8.44
C PHE A 133 -0.86 -4.75 -9.58
N LEU A 134 -0.61 -4.09 -10.73
CA LEU A 134 0.22 -4.65 -11.78
C LEU A 134 1.67 -4.86 -11.31
N ALA A 135 2.23 -3.90 -10.57
CA ALA A 135 3.58 -4.05 -10.02
C ALA A 135 3.67 -5.20 -9.03
N LEU A 136 2.70 -5.37 -8.15
CA LEU A 136 2.67 -6.47 -7.21
C LEU A 136 2.44 -7.82 -7.91
N GLY A 137 1.50 -7.87 -8.85
CA GLY A 137 1.22 -9.09 -9.62
C GLY A 137 2.39 -9.50 -10.51
N LEU A 138 2.87 -8.62 -11.36
CA LEU A 138 3.99 -8.90 -12.26
C LEU A 138 5.33 -8.95 -11.52
N GLY A 139 5.46 -8.18 -10.44
CA GLY A 139 6.69 -8.09 -9.66
C GLY A 139 7.14 -9.44 -9.11
N PHE A 140 6.25 -10.21 -8.50
CA PHE A 140 6.59 -11.55 -8.04
C PHE A 140 7.03 -12.46 -9.17
N MET A 141 6.39 -12.36 -10.34
CA MET A 141 6.73 -13.16 -11.53
C MET A 141 8.07 -12.76 -12.16
N ILE A 142 8.48 -11.49 -12.03
CA ILE A 142 9.73 -10.96 -12.57
C ILE A 142 10.87 -11.16 -11.57
N LEU A 143 10.65 -10.77 -10.31
CA LEU A 143 11.71 -10.73 -9.30
C LEU A 143 12.14 -12.11 -8.81
N SER A 144 11.21 -13.08 -8.75
CA SER A 144 11.54 -14.42 -8.27
C SER A 144 12.47 -15.19 -9.23
N PRO A 145 12.27 -15.19 -10.56
CA PRO A 145 13.25 -15.72 -11.50
C PRO A 145 14.58 -14.95 -11.50
N LEU A 146 14.54 -13.61 -11.32
CA LEU A 146 15.77 -12.82 -11.22
C LEU A 146 16.58 -13.17 -9.98
N ASP A 147 15.92 -13.38 -8.82
CA ASP A 147 16.59 -13.84 -7.60
C ASP A 147 17.22 -15.22 -7.79
N ALA A 148 16.49 -16.14 -8.41
CA ALA A 148 16.98 -17.48 -8.69
C ALA A 148 18.18 -17.51 -9.67
N ALA A 149 18.21 -16.62 -10.68
CA ALA A 149 19.23 -16.59 -11.72
C ALA A 149 20.47 -15.77 -11.31
N PHE A 150 20.29 -14.65 -10.64
CA PHE A 150 21.34 -13.67 -10.39
C PHE A 150 21.62 -13.43 -8.90
N GLY A 151 20.80 -13.97 -8.00
CA GLY A 151 20.85 -13.76 -6.57
C GLY A 151 20.26 -12.41 -6.12
N TRP A 152 19.89 -12.33 -4.83
CA TRP A 152 19.18 -11.21 -4.24
C TRP A 152 19.89 -9.86 -4.38
N ARG A 153 21.21 -9.84 -4.31
CA ARG A 153 22.02 -8.61 -4.45
C ARG A 153 21.78 -7.95 -5.79
N ASN A 154 21.83 -8.73 -6.87
CA ASN A 154 21.61 -8.21 -8.22
C ASN A 154 20.16 -7.76 -8.45
N VAL A 155 19.18 -8.37 -7.80
CA VAL A 155 17.78 -7.89 -7.86
C VAL A 155 17.70 -6.46 -7.37
N PHE A 156 18.28 -6.13 -6.20
CA PHE A 156 18.31 -4.77 -5.67
C PHE A 156 19.09 -3.79 -6.54
N ILE A 157 20.24 -4.21 -7.07
CA ILE A 157 21.04 -3.36 -7.97
C ILE A 157 20.25 -3.06 -9.24
N ILE A 158 19.66 -4.05 -9.89
CA ILE A 158 18.92 -3.89 -11.15
C ILE A 158 17.73 -2.95 -10.95
N THR A 159 16.91 -3.16 -9.94
CA THR A 159 15.71 -2.35 -9.72
C THR A 159 16.07 -0.93 -9.31
N GLY A 160 17.06 -0.72 -8.45
CA GLY A 160 17.53 0.61 -8.09
C GLY A 160 18.16 1.36 -9.28
N VAL A 161 18.92 0.67 -10.14
CA VAL A 161 19.46 1.25 -11.38
C VAL A 161 18.34 1.65 -12.34
N ILE A 162 17.29 0.86 -12.48
CA ILE A 162 16.10 1.23 -13.28
C ILE A 162 15.49 2.55 -12.75
N GLY A 163 15.38 2.72 -11.44
CA GLY A 163 14.92 3.96 -10.84
C GLY A 163 15.78 5.17 -11.25
N ILE A 164 17.11 5.04 -11.18
CA ILE A 164 18.06 6.13 -11.50
C ILE A 164 18.09 6.40 -13.01
N VAL A 165 18.21 5.36 -13.85
CA VAL A 165 18.53 5.52 -15.28
C VAL A 165 17.27 5.66 -16.13
N VAL A 166 16.12 5.14 -15.68
CA VAL A 166 14.87 5.19 -16.45
C VAL A 166 13.88 6.15 -15.81
N VAL A 167 13.52 5.97 -14.52
CA VAL A 167 12.44 6.76 -13.92
C VAL A 167 12.84 8.22 -13.73
N VAL A 168 14.04 8.50 -13.23
CA VAL A 168 14.49 9.87 -13.00
C VAL A 168 14.57 10.67 -14.31
N PRO A 169 15.22 10.22 -15.39
CA PRO A 169 15.21 10.92 -16.67
C PRO A 169 13.80 11.07 -17.27
N LEU A 170 12.95 10.04 -17.14
CA LEU A 170 11.56 10.10 -17.59
C LEU A 170 10.79 11.21 -16.87
N TYR A 171 10.98 11.36 -15.56
CA TYR A 171 10.36 12.43 -14.78
C TYR A 171 10.88 13.82 -15.11
N ILE A 172 12.19 13.94 -15.34
CA ILE A 172 12.80 15.22 -15.75
C ILE A 172 12.21 15.68 -17.08
N THR A 173 12.08 14.80 -18.05
CA THR A 173 11.69 15.13 -19.43
C THR A 173 10.18 15.20 -19.61
N MET A 174 9.40 14.30 -19.01
CA MET A 174 7.97 14.15 -19.29
C MET A 174 7.06 14.87 -18.30
N LEU A 175 7.48 15.07 -17.04
CA LEU A 175 6.67 15.83 -16.11
C LEU A 175 6.87 17.31 -16.36
N LYS A 176 5.76 18.02 -16.50
CA LYS A 176 5.75 19.49 -16.61
C LYS A 176 5.72 20.14 -15.24
N LYS A 177 6.07 21.43 -15.18
CA LYS A 177 6.00 22.20 -13.94
C LYS A 177 4.55 22.38 -13.51
N GLN A 178 4.33 22.49 -12.21
CA GLN A 178 2.98 22.66 -11.65
C GLN A 178 2.25 23.89 -12.20
N GLU A 179 2.96 24.97 -12.45
CA GLU A 179 2.43 26.21 -12.98
C GLU A 179 1.82 26.09 -14.40
N GLU A 180 2.20 25.03 -15.14
CA GLU A 180 1.68 24.71 -16.47
C GLU A 180 0.38 23.87 -16.41
N ALA A 181 -0.05 23.44 -15.21
CA ALA A 181 -1.20 22.56 -15.07
C ALA A 181 -2.52 23.33 -15.25
N PRO A 182 -3.48 22.81 -16.03
CA PRO A 182 -4.71 23.53 -16.39
C PRO A 182 -5.59 23.90 -15.19
N TYR A 183 -5.53 23.13 -14.12
CA TYR A 183 -6.38 23.30 -12.93
C TYR A 183 -5.55 23.76 -11.71
N TYR A 184 -4.30 24.16 -11.93
CA TYR A 184 -3.47 24.69 -10.86
C TYR A 184 -4.09 25.93 -10.25
N ARG A 185 -4.24 25.91 -8.94
CA ARG A 185 -4.60 27.09 -8.15
C ARG A 185 -3.43 27.41 -7.25
N ALA A 186 -2.88 28.62 -7.39
CA ALA A 186 -1.87 29.11 -6.47
C ALA A 186 -2.42 28.96 -5.03
N PRO A 187 -1.59 28.50 -4.07
CA PRO A 187 -2.02 28.43 -2.68
C PRO A 187 -2.54 29.81 -2.26
N ALA A 188 -3.79 29.88 -1.83
CA ALA A 188 -4.29 31.08 -1.17
C ALA A 188 -3.36 31.41 0.00
N PRO A 189 -3.10 32.71 0.31
CA PRO A 189 -2.36 33.07 1.51
C PRO A 189 -3.00 32.29 2.66
N THR A 190 -2.23 31.46 3.29
CA THR A 190 -2.71 30.51 4.29
C THR A 190 -3.34 31.27 5.43
N GLU A 191 -4.65 31.41 5.45
CA GLU A 191 -5.34 31.46 6.72
C GLU A 191 -4.88 30.22 7.48
N LYS A 192 -4.25 30.43 8.62
CA LYS A 192 -3.82 29.38 9.54
C LYS A 192 -5.07 28.73 10.14
N THR A 193 -5.87 28.04 9.32
CA THR A 193 -7.03 27.28 9.78
C THR A 193 -6.48 26.12 10.62
N LYS A 194 -6.70 26.22 11.92
CA LYS A 194 -6.31 25.19 12.88
C LYS A 194 -6.98 23.88 12.48
N LEU A 195 -6.20 22.83 12.34
CA LEU A 195 -6.72 21.48 12.16
C LEU A 195 -7.42 21.07 13.46
N THR A 196 -8.73 20.91 13.41
CA THR A 196 -9.55 20.47 14.55
C THR A 196 -10.24 19.14 14.20
N LEU A 197 -10.60 18.35 15.19
CA LEU A 197 -11.35 17.13 14.99
C LEU A 197 -12.66 17.37 14.23
N GLU A 198 -13.28 18.53 14.47
CA GLU A 198 -14.50 18.95 13.77
C GLU A 198 -14.24 19.17 12.27
N SER A 199 -13.08 19.76 11.88
CA SER A 199 -12.69 19.93 10.47
C SER A 199 -12.44 18.60 9.76
N LEU A 200 -12.05 17.57 10.51
CA LEU A 200 -11.86 16.21 10.03
C LEU A 200 -13.17 15.39 9.95
N GLY A 201 -14.31 15.97 10.33
CA GLY A 201 -15.59 15.29 10.30
C GLY A 201 -16.09 14.81 11.67
N GLY A 202 -15.45 15.25 12.76
CA GLY A 202 -15.84 14.94 14.14
C GLY A 202 -15.41 13.56 14.62
N THR A 203 -15.99 13.11 15.73
CA THR A 203 -15.71 11.81 16.35
C THR A 203 -15.81 10.62 15.39
N PRO A 204 -16.75 10.56 14.40
CA PRO A 204 -16.80 9.46 13.44
C PRO A 204 -15.50 9.27 12.63
N PHE A 205 -14.66 10.29 12.51
CA PHE A 205 -13.36 10.18 11.84
C PHE A 205 -12.44 9.13 12.49
N LEU A 206 -12.54 8.94 13.81
CA LEU A 206 -11.79 7.91 14.52
C LEU A 206 -12.14 6.49 14.05
N LEU A 207 -13.42 6.26 13.69
CA LEU A 207 -13.86 4.99 13.12
C LEU A 207 -13.23 4.75 11.73
N LEU A 208 -13.06 5.82 10.94
CA LEU A 208 -12.37 5.73 9.64
C LEU A 208 -10.88 5.42 9.83
N ILE A 209 -10.22 6.04 10.82
CA ILE A 209 -8.81 5.73 11.15
C ILE A 209 -8.69 4.25 11.53
N PHE A 210 -9.53 3.77 12.44
CA PHE A 210 -9.52 2.36 12.86
C PHE A 210 -9.77 1.41 11.68
N THR A 211 -10.78 1.69 10.86
CA THR A 211 -11.06 0.92 9.64
C THR A 211 -9.85 0.89 8.71
N TYR A 212 -9.15 2.02 8.56
CA TYR A 212 -8.00 2.11 7.68
C TYR A 212 -6.76 1.43 8.26
N ILE A 213 -6.60 1.35 9.59
CA ILE A 213 -5.60 0.51 10.24
C ILE A 213 -5.83 -0.96 9.88
N THR A 214 -7.06 -1.45 10.01
CA THR A 214 -7.38 -2.85 9.74
C THR A 214 -7.19 -3.21 8.27
N GLN A 215 -7.52 -2.30 7.34
CA GLN A 215 -7.23 -2.47 5.93
C GLN A 215 -5.71 -2.48 5.64
N GLY A 216 -4.95 -1.60 6.30
CA GLY A 216 -3.50 -1.58 6.20
C GLY A 216 -2.88 -2.90 6.68
N MET A 217 -3.43 -3.45 7.77
CA MET A 217 -3.06 -4.77 8.26
C MET A 217 -3.35 -5.88 7.25
N LEU A 218 -4.54 -5.86 6.62
CA LEU A 218 -4.90 -6.84 5.58
C LEU A 218 -3.94 -6.77 4.39
N PHE A 219 -3.81 -5.58 3.80
CA PHE A 219 -3.03 -5.39 2.59
C PHE A 219 -1.55 -5.75 2.79
N TRP A 220 -0.91 -5.16 3.80
CA TRP A 220 0.50 -5.38 4.07
C TRP A 220 0.77 -6.73 4.73
N GLY A 221 -0.15 -7.23 5.55
CA GLY A 221 -0.05 -8.56 6.14
C GLY A 221 0.01 -9.65 5.08
N ILE A 222 -0.80 -9.56 4.02
CA ILE A 222 -0.69 -10.47 2.88
C ILE A 222 0.56 -10.14 2.04
N THR A 223 0.76 -8.88 1.65
CA THR A 223 1.80 -8.47 0.69
C THR A 223 3.21 -8.80 1.18
N LEU A 224 3.50 -8.58 2.45
CA LEU A 224 4.83 -8.84 3.00
C LEU A 224 5.14 -10.34 3.12
N TRP A 225 4.14 -11.15 3.42
CA TRP A 225 4.35 -12.56 3.77
C TRP A 225 3.93 -13.56 2.69
N ILE A 226 3.22 -13.14 1.63
CA ILE A 226 2.65 -14.07 0.62
C ILE A 226 3.70 -15.00 -0.01
N PRO A 227 4.92 -14.57 -0.40
CA PRO A 227 5.88 -15.50 -0.99
C PRO A 227 6.35 -16.59 -0.02
N MET A 228 6.46 -16.24 1.27
CA MET A 228 6.84 -17.21 2.33
C MET A 228 5.71 -18.15 2.67
N VAL A 229 4.47 -17.64 2.73
CA VAL A 229 3.27 -18.46 2.91
C VAL A 229 3.12 -19.46 1.79
N VAL A 230 3.23 -19.02 0.54
CA VAL A 230 3.14 -19.87 -0.65
C VAL A 230 4.24 -20.95 -0.64
N ASN A 231 5.47 -20.56 -0.25
CA ASN A 231 6.57 -21.51 -0.11
C ASN A 231 6.29 -22.56 0.98
N SER A 232 5.74 -22.16 2.14
CA SER A 232 5.37 -23.07 3.23
C SER A 232 4.25 -24.05 2.87
N LEU A 233 3.47 -23.75 1.83
CA LEU A 233 2.43 -24.60 1.27
C LEU A 233 2.95 -25.55 0.18
N GLY A 234 4.27 -25.60 -0.06
CA GLY A 234 4.92 -26.53 -0.97
C GLY A 234 5.13 -26.01 -2.40
N TYR A 235 4.81 -24.75 -2.70
CA TYR A 235 5.07 -24.15 -4.00
C TYR A 235 6.49 -23.60 -4.07
N THR A 236 7.24 -23.93 -5.11
CA THR A 236 8.65 -23.52 -5.30
C THR A 236 8.90 -23.00 -6.71
N GLY A 237 10.03 -22.35 -6.93
CA GLY A 237 10.42 -21.86 -8.25
C GLY A 237 9.37 -20.95 -8.88
N PHE A 238 9.11 -21.12 -10.17
CA PHE A 238 8.15 -20.28 -10.91
C PHE A 238 6.71 -20.44 -10.42
N SER A 239 6.32 -21.63 -9.93
CA SER A 239 4.98 -21.85 -9.36
C SER A 239 4.74 -20.99 -8.11
N LYS A 240 5.77 -20.79 -7.27
CA LYS A 240 5.71 -19.88 -6.12
C LYS A 240 5.46 -18.44 -6.59
N ALA A 241 6.19 -17.99 -7.60
CA ALA A 241 6.03 -16.65 -8.15
C ALA A 241 4.63 -16.42 -8.72
N LEU A 242 4.14 -17.36 -9.54
CA LEU A 242 2.80 -17.28 -10.14
C LEU A 242 1.70 -17.26 -9.06
N VAL A 243 1.74 -18.20 -8.12
CA VAL A 243 0.74 -18.28 -7.06
C VAL A 243 0.76 -17.04 -6.15
N SER A 244 1.94 -16.49 -5.85
CA SER A 244 2.06 -15.24 -5.09
C SER A 244 1.49 -14.01 -5.84
N SER A 245 1.40 -14.08 -7.16
CA SER A 245 0.84 -13.02 -8.01
C SER A 245 -0.69 -13.04 -8.09
N LEU A 246 -1.31 -14.20 -7.91
CA LEU A 246 -2.76 -14.40 -8.08
C LEU A 246 -3.63 -13.41 -7.29
N PRO A 247 -3.35 -13.09 -6.02
CA PRO A 247 -4.14 -12.13 -5.24
C PRO A 247 -4.27 -10.76 -5.93
N TYR A 248 -3.19 -10.29 -6.53
CA TYR A 248 -3.11 -8.97 -7.16
C TYR A 248 -3.72 -8.96 -8.57
N LEU A 249 -3.50 -10.02 -9.35
CA LEU A 249 -4.14 -10.19 -10.66
C LEU A 249 -5.67 -10.30 -10.50
N THR A 250 -6.13 -11.02 -9.48
CA THR A 250 -7.56 -11.12 -9.15
C THR A 250 -8.13 -9.75 -8.76
N ALA A 251 -7.37 -8.93 -8.02
CA ALA A 251 -7.76 -7.56 -7.71
C ALA A 251 -8.02 -6.72 -8.96
N VAL A 252 -7.13 -6.80 -9.96
CA VAL A 252 -7.29 -6.09 -11.25
C VAL A 252 -8.55 -6.56 -12.00
N ILE A 253 -8.81 -7.86 -12.03
CA ILE A 253 -9.97 -8.44 -12.71
C ILE A 253 -11.29 -8.02 -12.03
N LEU A 254 -11.36 -8.09 -10.71
CA LEU A 254 -12.57 -7.78 -9.93
C LEU A 254 -12.86 -6.28 -9.82
N ALA A 255 -11.87 -5.41 -10.05
CA ALA A 255 -12.02 -3.97 -9.91
C ALA A 255 -13.14 -3.38 -10.76
N ILE A 256 -13.18 -3.74 -12.04
CA ILE A 256 -14.15 -3.17 -13.01
C ILE A 256 -15.60 -3.53 -12.63
N PRO A 257 -15.97 -4.82 -12.46
CA PRO A 257 -17.35 -5.17 -12.14
C PRO A 257 -17.81 -4.63 -10.79
N ILE A 258 -16.95 -4.65 -9.76
CA ILE A 258 -17.33 -4.18 -8.43
C ILE A 258 -17.46 -2.66 -8.40
N SER A 259 -16.56 -1.91 -9.04
CA SER A 259 -16.67 -0.46 -9.17
C SER A 259 -17.94 -0.06 -9.92
N TRP A 260 -18.31 -0.78 -10.98
CA TRP A 260 -19.57 -0.55 -11.72
C TRP A 260 -20.79 -0.77 -10.82
N ILE A 261 -20.82 -1.85 -10.02
CA ILE A 261 -21.90 -2.12 -9.05
C ILE A 261 -21.96 -0.99 -8.01
N SER A 262 -20.81 -0.53 -7.53
CA SER A 262 -20.73 0.55 -6.54
C SER A 262 -21.31 1.86 -7.09
N ASP A 263 -20.91 2.24 -8.30
CA ASP A 263 -21.39 3.46 -8.94
C ASP A 263 -22.89 3.39 -9.27
N LYS A 264 -23.38 2.22 -9.70
CA LYS A 264 -24.80 2.02 -9.99
C LYS A 264 -25.68 2.05 -8.73
N THR A 265 -25.21 1.46 -7.65
CA THR A 265 -25.99 1.33 -6.41
C THR A 265 -25.83 2.50 -5.45
N GLN A 266 -24.73 3.28 -5.57
CA GLN A 266 -24.31 4.36 -4.65
C GLN A 266 -24.20 3.91 -3.16
N LYS A 267 -24.17 2.60 -2.90
CA LYS A 267 -24.06 2.03 -1.55
C LYS A 267 -22.59 1.86 -1.12
N ARG A 268 -21.80 2.91 -1.27
CA ARG A 268 -20.33 2.90 -1.08
C ARG A 268 -19.90 2.36 0.28
N VAL A 269 -20.56 2.78 1.36
CA VAL A 269 -20.26 2.31 2.73
C VAL A 269 -20.46 0.80 2.85
N LEU A 270 -21.59 0.29 2.35
CA LEU A 270 -21.91 -1.14 2.42
C LEU A 270 -20.89 -1.97 1.62
N ILE A 271 -20.58 -1.55 0.38
CA ILE A 271 -19.64 -2.26 -0.49
C ILE A 271 -18.24 -2.25 0.10
N ALA A 272 -17.77 -1.10 0.62
CA ALA A 272 -16.49 -1.02 1.31
C ALA A 272 -16.45 -1.88 2.58
N SER A 273 -17.52 -1.91 3.36
CA SER A 273 -17.59 -2.75 4.57
C SER A 273 -17.53 -4.24 4.23
N LEU A 274 -18.28 -4.68 3.21
CA LEU A 274 -18.20 -6.05 2.70
C LEU A 274 -16.80 -6.38 2.17
N GLY A 275 -16.10 -5.38 1.61
CA GLY A 275 -14.70 -5.45 1.19
C GLY A 275 -13.70 -5.73 2.32
N LEU A 276 -14.11 -5.65 3.58
CA LEU A 276 -13.34 -6.09 4.75
C LEU A 276 -13.96 -7.31 5.43
N LEU A 277 -15.28 -7.35 5.60
CA LEU A 277 -15.95 -8.46 6.29
C LEU A 277 -15.73 -9.80 5.60
N ILE A 278 -15.93 -9.88 4.28
CA ILE A 278 -15.78 -11.12 3.52
C ILE A 278 -14.31 -11.59 3.52
N PRO A 279 -13.31 -10.74 3.18
CA PRO A 279 -11.91 -11.10 3.31
C PRO A 279 -11.50 -11.52 4.73
N GLY A 280 -12.02 -10.81 5.75
CA GLY A 280 -11.75 -11.15 7.13
C GLY A 280 -12.21 -12.57 7.48
N VAL A 281 -13.40 -12.98 7.05
CA VAL A 281 -13.91 -14.35 7.22
C VAL A 281 -13.04 -15.35 6.45
N MET A 282 -12.65 -15.04 5.21
CA MET A 282 -11.78 -15.91 4.41
C MET A 282 -10.44 -16.16 5.11
N LEU A 283 -9.80 -15.13 5.65
CA LEU A 283 -8.55 -15.27 6.39
C LEU A 283 -8.73 -16.02 7.72
N PHE A 284 -9.84 -15.79 8.41
CA PHE A 284 -10.15 -16.50 9.65
C PHE A 284 -10.26 -18.01 9.44
N LEU A 285 -10.77 -18.45 8.30
CA LEU A 285 -10.97 -19.86 7.98
C LEU A 285 -9.69 -20.63 7.61
N LEU A 286 -8.56 -19.95 7.36
CA LEU A 286 -7.33 -20.57 6.85
C LEU A 286 -6.78 -21.75 7.69
N PRO A 287 -6.76 -21.70 9.05
CA PRO A 287 -6.27 -22.82 9.84
C PRO A 287 -7.16 -24.06 9.81
N PHE A 288 -8.44 -23.88 9.47
CA PHE A 288 -9.46 -24.95 9.45
C PHE A 288 -9.55 -25.66 8.10
N VAL A 289 -8.73 -25.28 7.16
CA VAL A 289 -8.65 -25.87 5.81
C VAL A 289 -7.35 -26.64 5.68
N ASP A 290 -7.38 -27.88 5.20
CA ASP A 290 -6.17 -28.69 5.03
C ASP A 290 -5.55 -28.53 3.64
N ALA A 291 -6.36 -28.44 2.59
CA ALA A 291 -5.90 -28.40 1.21
C ALA A 291 -5.12 -27.11 0.88
N PRO A 292 -3.82 -27.20 0.50
CA PRO A 292 -3.00 -26.03 0.17
C PRO A 292 -3.60 -25.15 -0.92
N GLY A 293 -4.15 -25.74 -1.98
CA GLY A 293 -4.81 -25.02 -3.07
C GLY A 293 -6.02 -24.21 -2.61
N PHE A 294 -6.81 -24.74 -1.65
CA PHE A 294 -7.95 -24.01 -1.12
C PHE A 294 -7.51 -22.84 -0.21
N LYS A 295 -6.43 -22.99 0.57
CA LYS A 295 -5.82 -21.89 1.32
C LYS A 295 -5.40 -20.75 0.39
N ILE A 296 -4.72 -21.07 -0.70
CA ILE A 296 -4.32 -20.08 -1.73
C ILE A 296 -5.55 -19.40 -2.35
N THR A 297 -6.60 -20.16 -2.65
CA THR A 297 -7.85 -19.60 -3.18
C THR A 297 -8.47 -18.60 -2.20
N LEU A 298 -8.54 -18.92 -0.92
CA LEU A 298 -9.06 -18.00 0.10
C LEU A 298 -8.24 -16.72 0.20
N ILE A 299 -6.90 -16.80 0.23
CA ILE A 299 -6.02 -15.63 0.28
C ILE A 299 -6.17 -14.79 -0.99
N THR A 300 -6.23 -15.45 -2.15
CA THR A 300 -6.38 -14.80 -3.46
C THR A 300 -7.69 -14.02 -3.55
N LEU A 301 -8.79 -14.66 -3.19
CA LEU A 301 -10.11 -14.01 -3.20
C LEU A 301 -10.23 -12.93 -2.12
N ALA A 302 -9.64 -13.14 -0.94
CA ALA A 302 -9.62 -12.15 0.13
C ALA A 302 -8.95 -10.84 -0.34
N MET A 303 -7.74 -10.93 -0.89
CA MET A 303 -7.03 -9.75 -1.40
C MET A 303 -7.73 -9.13 -2.60
N GLY A 304 -8.15 -9.95 -3.58
CA GLY A 304 -8.80 -9.49 -4.79
C GLY A 304 -10.10 -8.75 -4.51
N TYR A 305 -10.96 -9.33 -3.67
CA TYR A 305 -12.24 -8.74 -3.31
C TYR A 305 -12.08 -7.47 -2.45
N TYR A 306 -11.17 -7.51 -1.47
CA TYR A 306 -10.82 -6.33 -0.68
C TYR A 306 -10.39 -5.16 -1.56
N ALA A 307 -9.42 -5.39 -2.43
CA ALA A 307 -8.84 -4.36 -3.27
C ALA A 307 -9.88 -3.73 -4.22
N ALA A 308 -10.74 -4.55 -4.79
CA ALA A 308 -11.79 -4.11 -5.71
C ALA A 308 -12.96 -3.39 -5.01
N SER A 309 -13.30 -3.77 -3.77
CA SER A 309 -14.48 -3.28 -3.07
C SER A 309 -14.17 -2.11 -2.13
N PHE A 310 -13.08 -2.23 -1.35
CA PHE A 310 -12.75 -1.24 -0.31
C PHE A 310 -12.05 -0.01 -0.89
N THR A 311 -10.95 -0.23 -1.61
CA THR A 311 -10.01 0.83 -2.01
C THR A 311 -10.65 1.96 -2.83
N PRO A 312 -11.48 1.72 -3.87
CA PRO A 312 -12.08 2.80 -4.65
C PRO A 312 -13.16 3.57 -3.87
N ASN A 313 -13.83 2.91 -2.92
CA ASN A 313 -14.95 3.49 -2.19
C ASN A 313 -14.52 4.32 -0.98
N ILE A 314 -13.48 3.90 -0.25
CA ILE A 314 -13.10 4.53 1.01
C ILE A 314 -12.63 5.97 0.84
N TRP A 315 -11.87 6.27 -0.22
CA TRP A 315 -11.42 7.63 -0.49
C TRP A 315 -12.58 8.57 -0.82
N SER A 316 -13.58 8.11 -1.56
CA SER A 316 -14.80 8.88 -1.81
C SER A 316 -15.55 9.16 -0.51
N ILE A 317 -15.61 8.18 0.42
CA ILE A 317 -16.23 8.34 1.73
C ILE A 317 -15.49 9.37 2.56
N ILE A 318 -14.15 9.32 2.61
CA ILE A 318 -13.32 10.27 3.34
C ILE A 318 -13.51 11.69 2.78
N GLN A 319 -13.34 11.86 1.48
CA GLN A 319 -13.42 13.17 0.81
C GLN A 319 -14.77 13.85 0.96
N SER A 320 -15.85 13.08 0.97
CA SER A 320 -17.22 13.64 1.16
C SER A 320 -17.54 14.04 2.60
N ASN A 321 -16.69 13.69 3.57
CA ASN A 321 -16.97 13.88 4.99
C ASN A 321 -16.01 14.81 5.72
N VAL A 322 -14.96 15.23 5.08
CA VAL A 322 -13.91 16.13 5.59
C VAL A 322 -14.05 17.50 4.96
N LYS A 323 -13.84 18.57 5.73
CA LYS A 323 -13.86 19.95 5.18
C LYS A 323 -12.76 20.12 4.11
N PRO A 324 -12.98 20.87 3.02
CA PRO A 324 -12.03 20.96 1.89
C PRO A 324 -10.60 21.28 2.29
N HIS A 325 -10.38 22.21 3.23
CA HIS A 325 -9.05 22.60 3.72
C HIS A 325 -8.35 21.52 4.54
N ALA A 326 -9.11 20.56 5.10
CA ALA A 326 -8.60 19.48 5.94
C ALA A 326 -8.39 18.15 5.17
N ILE A 327 -8.74 18.05 3.88
CA ILE A 327 -8.63 16.83 3.08
C ILE A 327 -7.18 16.32 3.01
N GLY A 328 -6.22 17.21 2.75
CA GLY A 328 -4.80 16.84 2.68
C GLY A 328 -4.27 16.27 4.00
N PRO A 329 -4.38 17.01 5.12
CA PRO A 329 -4.01 16.49 6.44
C PRO A 329 -4.76 15.21 6.83
N ALA A 330 -6.08 15.12 6.58
CA ALA A 330 -6.86 13.92 6.85
C ALA A 330 -6.34 12.71 6.07
N SER A 331 -6.01 12.90 4.80
CA SER A 331 -5.43 11.86 3.95
C SER A 331 -4.07 11.39 4.47
N GLY A 332 -3.19 12.32 4.88
CA GLY A 332 -1.90 12.00 5.46
C GLY A 332 -2.02 11.22 6.78
N ILE A 333 -2.91 11.63 7.68
CA ILE A 333 -3.18 10.96 8.95
C ILE A 333 -3.72 9.55 8.71
N ILE A 334 -4.75 9.41 7.88
CA ILE A 334 -5.38 8.12 7.59
C ILE A 334 -4.39 7.17 6.92
N ASN A 335 -3.66 7.63 5.91
CA ASN A 335 -2.71 6.79 5.19
C ASN A 335 -1.47 6.46 6.04
N GLY A 336 -0.92 7.43 6.76
CA GLY A 336 0.24 7.23 7.64
C GLY A 336 -0.08 6.27 8.78
N ILE A 337 -1.08 6.58 9.60
CA ILE A 337 -1.47 5.74 10.75
C ILE A 337 -2.12 4.44 10.27
N GLY A 338 -3.02 4.52 9.30
CA GLY A 338 -3.78 3.37 8.84
C GLY A 338 -2.94 2.42 7.99
N ALA A 339 -2.48 2.84 6.81
CA ALA A 339 -1.74 1.95 5.93
C ALA A 339 -0.33 1.65 6.48
N GLY A 340 0.43 2.67 6.88
CA GLY A 340 1.79 2.50 7.39
C GLY A 340 1.82 1.84 8.77
N GLY A 341 1.08 2.37 9.73
CA GLY A 341 1.00 1.83 11.10
C GLY A 341 0.33 0.45 11.12
N GLY A 342 -0.80 0.28 10.45
CA GLY A 342 -1.47 -1.01 10.33
C GLY A 342 -0.61 -2.06 9.66
N GLY A 343 0.11 -1.70 8.59
CA GLY A 343 1.04 -2.60 7.91
C GLY A 343 2.21 -3.03 8.79
N THR A 344 2.78 -2.12 9.57
CA THR A 344 3.83 -2.44 10.56
C THR A 344 3.33 -3.45 11.58
N LEU A 345 2.14 -3.20 12.15
CA LEU A 345 1.52 -4.12 13.12
C LEU A 345 1.29 -5.51 12.53
N ALA A 346 0.78 -5.59 11.30
CA ALA A 346 0.53 -6.87 10.64
C ALA A 346 1.81 -7.64 10.32
N GLY A 347 2.84 -6.93 9.83
CA GLY A 347 4.12 -7.55 9.53
C GLY A 347 4.77 -8.18 10.76
N LEU A 348 4.79 -7.45 11.88
CA LEU A 348 5.32 -7.95 13.16
C LEU A 348 4.45 -9.06 13.74
N MET A 349 3.12 -8.93 13.68
CA MET A 349 2.16 -9.90 14.20
C MET A 349 2.26 -11.24 13.49
N VAL A 350 2.23 -11.26 12.15
CA VAL A 350 2.34 -12.51 11.37
C VAL A 350 3.69 -13.17 11.63
N GLY A 351 4.78 -12.41 11.69
CA GLY A 351 6.11 -12.92 12.04
C GLY A 351 6.17 -13.51 13.46
N TYR A 352 5.51 -12.87 14.44
CA TYR A 352 5.41 -13.38 15.81
C TYR A 352 4.69 -14.74 15.85
N PHE A 353 3.52 -14.86 15.22
CA PHE A 353 2.78 -16.10 15.17
C PHE A 353 3.56 -17.22 14.48
N TYR A 354 4.26 -16.92 13.39
CA TYR A 354 5.11 -17.89 12.72
C TYR A 354 6.22 -18.42 13.66
N ARG A 355 6.90 -17.53 14.40
CA ARG A 355 7.94 -17.96 15.36
C ARG A 355 7.41 -18.83 16.50
N THR A 356 6.21 -18.53 17.00
CA THR A 356 5.66 -19.21 18.18
C THR A 356 4.93 -20.49 17.85
N THR A 357 4.36 -20.60 16.64
CA THR A 357 3.50 -21.73 16.24
C THR A 357 4.04 -22.52 15.06
N GLY A 358 5.06 -22.04 14.38
CA GLY A 358 5.57 -22.61 13.13
C GLY A 358 4.63 -22.45 11.93
N SER A 359 3.52 -21.68 12.07
CA SER A 359 2.50 -21.53 11.04
C SER A 359 2.10 -20.09 10.78
N TYR A 360 2.09 -19.68 9.52
CA TYR A 360 1.54 -18.40 9.10
C TYR A 360 0.02 -18.31 9.22
N MET A 361 -0.67 -19.47 9.18
CA MET A 361 -2.15 -19.52 9.13
C MET A 361 -2.79 -18.94 10.39
N GLN A 362 -2.16 -19.12 11.55
CA GLN A 362 -2.65 -18.53 12.80
C GLN A 362 -2.52 -17.02 12.81
N GLY A 363 -1.42 -16.48 12.28
CA GLY A 363 -1.27 -15.04 12.10
C GLY A 363 -2.34 -14.45 11.18
N PHE A 364 -2.65 -15.14 10.10
CA PHE A 364 -3.71 -14.72 9.18
C PHE A 364 -5.12 -14.87 9.78
N MET A 365 -5.36 -15.85 10.62
CA MET A 365 -6.62 -15.98 11.36
C MET A 365 -6.85 -14.77 12.28
N VAL A 366 -5.86 -14.40 13.07
CA VAL A 366 -5.94 -13.21 13.95
C VAL A 366 -6.12 -11.94 13.12
N LEU A 367 -5.39 -11.82 12.00
CA LEU A 367 -5.57 -10.76 11.03
C LEU A 367 -7.02 -10.69 10.53
N GLY A 368 -7.60 -11.85 10.19
CA GLY A 368 -9.00 -11.97 9.78
C GLY A 368 -9.98 -11.41 10.82
N CYS A 369 -9.81 -11.74 12.10
CA CYS A 369 -10.62 -11.20 13.19
C CYS A 369 -10.55 -9.67 13.25
N ILE A 370 -9.34 -9.10 13.17
CA ILE A 370 -9.13 -7.65 13.21
C ILE A 370 -9.79 -6.96 12.00
N VAL A 371 -9.68 -7.55 10.82
CA VAL A 371 -10.28 -7.03 9.58
C VAL A 371 -11.82 -7.05 9.64
N ILE A 372 -12.43 -8.09 10.25
CA ILE A 372 -13.87 -8.14 10.50
C ILE A 372 -14.30 -6.97 11.39
N LEU A 373 -13.54 -6.66 12.46
CA LEU A 373 -13.83 -5.51 13.32
C LEU A 373 -13.73 -4.20 12.53
N GLY A 374 -12.80 -4.07 11.59
CA GLY A 374 -12.70 -2.92 10.69
C GLY A 374 -13.94 -2.75 9.80
N GLY A 375 -14.42 -3.84 9.21
CA GLY A 375 -15.65 -3.83 8.41
C GLY A 375 -16.88 -3.45 9.23
N ALA A 376 -17.00 -3.96 10.46
CA ALA A 376 -18.05 -3.59 11.40
C ALA A 376 -17.97 -2.11 11.80
N SER A 377 -16.76 -1.59 12.07
CA SER A 377 -16.52 -0.18 12.36
C SER A 377 -17.02 0.74 11.23
N LEU A 378 -16.78 0.37 9.97
CA LEU A 378 -17.26 1.14 8.83
C LEU A 378 -18.79 1.11 8.68
N LEU A 379 -19.45 0.00 9.02
CA LEU A 379 -20.91 -0.06 9.07
C LEU A 379 -21.49 0.87 10.16
N ILE A 380 -20.85 0.89 11.34
CA ILE A 380 -21.24 1.78 12.44
C ILE A 380 -21.07 3.24 12.00
N TYR A 381 -19.94 3.58 11.37
CA TYR A 381 -19.69 4.89 10.79
C TYR A 381 -20.82 5.31 9.84
N GLY A 382 -21.22 4.43 8.92
CA GLY A 382 -22.30 4.70 7.98
C GLY A 382 -23.64 4.96 8.66
N ARG A 383 -23.99 4.22 9.72
CA ARG A 383 -25.21 4.42 10.51
C ARG A 383 -25.22 5.77 11.22
N ILE A 384 -24.11 6.16 11.86
CA ILE A 384 -24.00 7.45 12.56
C ILE A 384 -24.19 8.59 11.56
N ARG A 385 -23.56 8.52 10.40
CA ARG A 385 -23.69 9.56 9.35
C ARG A 385 -25.11 9.66 8.80
N ALA A 386 -25.75 8.54 8.54
CA ALA A 386 -27.14 8.53 8.07
C ALA A 386 -28.12 9.16 9.11
N HIS A 387 -27.84 8.98 10.40
CA HIS A 387 -28.63 9.60 11.47
C HIS A 387 -28.42 11.12 11.55
N HIS A 388 -27.16 11.60 11.37
CA HIS A 388 -26.89 13.05 11.36
C HIS A 388 -27.45 13.77 10.13
N ALA A 389 -27.51 13.10 8.98
CA ALA A 389 -28.08 13.66 7.75
C ALA A 389 -29.62 13.77 7.76
N ARG A 390 -30.31 13.10 8.70
CA ARG A 390 -31.75 13.14 8.87
C ARG A 390 -32.21 14.18 9.89
N ARG A 391 -31.31 14.73 10.67
CA ARG A 391 -31.51 15.85 11.59
C ARG A 391 -31.12 17.17 10.95
#